data_0a869078cb15239286568b7d352de0a8
#
_entry.id   0a869078cb15239286568b7d352de0a8
#
_cell.length_a   1.000
_cell.length_b   1.000
_cell.length_c   1.000
_cell.angle_alpha   90.00
_cell.angle_beta   90.00
_cell.angle_gamma   90.00
#
_symmetry.space_group_name_H-M   'P 1'
#
loop_
_entity.id
_entity.type
_entity.pdbx_description
1 polymer ?
#
loop_
_entity_poly.entity_id
_entity_poly.type
_entity_poly.pdbx_seq_one_letter_code
_entity_poly.pdbx_strand_id
1 'polypeptide(L)'
;MNHPVMNVSGAERGRCCASIHHSLDICGRSDCFWNCPSFEPQFPIPQRDLEKAFFLETSGARNVNFRQACAIESLALMNPHLTVILLMSGKDIDLESTTMKTLRKYDNIKIYVIKLGDYFIHTPLEQWYFCSTWNYGPYAVSHLSDALRFLTLYKYGGYYFDLDIIMIQPVTHYRNFIGAENENNLAAGAFHVDYLHPVIRMAVEEFRDTYRYVR
;
A
#
# COMPACT_ATOMS: atom_id res chain seq x y z
N MET A 1 -25.33 -0.32 -6.38
CA MET A 1 -24.23 -1.21 -6.80
C MET A 1 -23.70 -1.86 -5.55
N ASN A 2 -23.87 -3.19 -5.40
CA ASN A 2 -23.43 -3.91 -4.22
C ASN A 2 -21.92 -4.14 -4.34
N HIS A 3 -21.13 -3.36 -3.61
CA HIS A 3 -19.72 -3.69 -3.42
C HIS A 3 -19.64 -4.91 -2.49
N PRO A 4 -18.84 -5.94 -2.83
CA PRO A 4 -18.66 -7.08 -1.94
C PRO A 4 -17.98 -6.61 -0.64
N VAL A 5 -18.61 -6.90 0.48
CA VAL A 5 -18.02 -6.70 1.81
C VAL A 5 -16.84 -7.67 1.91
N MET A 6 -15.63 -7.17 2.06
CA MET A 6 -14.47 -8.02 2.34
C MET A 6 -14.68 -8.68 3.70
N ASN A 7 -14.88 -9.99 3.67
CA ASN A 7 -15.12 -10.78 4.88
C ASN A 7 -13.74 -11.24 5.41
N VAL A 8 -13.21 -10.51 6.38
CA VAL A 8 -12.06 -11.00 7.15
C VAL A 8 -12.59 -12.12 8.05
N SER A 9 -12.04 -13.32 7.90
CA SER A 9 -12.52 -14.50 8.61
C SER A 9 -12.47 -14.31 10.13
N GLY A 10 -13.43 -14.90 10.86
CA GLY A 10 -13.48 -14.81 12.33
C GLY A 10 -12.23 -15.34 13.03
N ALA A 11 -11.46 -16.23 12.36
CA ALA A 11 -10.21 -16.77 12.87
C ALA A 11 -9.05 -15.73 12.83
N GLU A 12 -9.10 -14.76 11.91
CA GLU A 12 -8.11 -13.66 11.86
C GLU A 12 -8.41 -12.60 12.91
N ARG A 13 -9.69 -12.39 13.27
CA ARG A 13 -10.07 -11.47 14.37
C ARG A 13 -9.66 -11.97 15.75
N GLY A 14 -9.71 -13.27 16.00
CA GLY A 14 -9.32 -13.85 17.28
C GLY A 14 -7.82 -13.75 17.59
N ARG A 15 -6.97 -13.66 16.57
CA ARG A 15 -5.52 -13.51 16.75
C ARG A 15 -5.11 -12.11 17.23
N CYS A 16 -5.83 -11.07 16.86
CA CYS A 16 -5.49 -9.71 17.22
C CYS A 16 -5.58 -9.48 18.74
N CYS A 17 -6.66 -9.93 19.36
CA CYS A 17 -6.83 -9.76 20.82
C CYS A 17 -5.88 -10.64 21.65
N ALA A 18 -5.38 -11.74 21.10
CA ALA A 18 -4.39 -12.59 21.75
C ALA A 18 -2.95 -12.04 21.59
N SER A 19 -2.63 -11.42 20.45
CA SER A 19 -1.30 -10.84 20.20
C SER A 19 -1.02 -9.60 21.04
N ILE A 20 -2.05 -8.80 21.36
CA ILE A 20 -1.89 -7.61 22.20
C ILE A 20 -1.38 -7.95 23.59
N HIS A 21 -1.86 -9.05 24.19
CA HIS A 21 -1.38 -9.51 25.51
C HIS A 21 0.09 -9.97 25.46
N HIS A 22 0.53 -10.60 24.39
CA HIS A 22 1.93 -11.04 24.28
C HIS A 22 2.90 -9.91 23.91
N SER A 23 2.49 -8.94 23.09
CA SER A 23 3.35 -7.81 22.72
C SER A 23 3.54 -6.80 23.86
N LEU A 24 2.52 -6.60 24.71
CA LEU A 24 2.63 -5.71 25.87
C LEU A 24 3.55 -6.29 26.95
N ASP A 25 3.61 -7.61 27.11
CA ASP A 25 4.48 -8.27 28.08
C ASP A 25 5.95 -8.34 27.65
N ILE A 26 6.25 -8.27 26.36
CA ILE A 26 7.62 -8.36 25.83
C ILE A 26 8.24 -6.98 25.59
N CYS A 27 7.43 -5.99 25.28
CA CYS A 27 7.88 -4.67 24.86
C CYS A 27 7.13 -3.52 25.50
N GLY A 28 6.92 -3.42 26.73
CA GLY A 28 6.19 -2.35 27.44
C GLY A 28 6.45 -0.88 27.01
N ARG A 29 6.86 -0.62 25.75
CA ARG A 29 7.08 0.69 25.13
C ARG A 29 6.71 0.68 23.65
N SER A 30 6.13 1.76 23.18
CA SER A 30 5.80 2.05 21.78
C SER A 30 7.01 1.93 20.82
N ASP A 31 8.21 1.95 21.33
CA ASP A 31 9.48 1.93 20.57
C ASP A 31 9.81 0.56 19.97
N CYS A 32 9.14 -0.52 20.43
CA CYS A 32 9.41 -1.87 19.94
C CYS A 32 8.96 -2.12 18.50
N PHE A 33 7.94 -1.40 18.02
CA PHE A 33 7.51 -1.51 16.63
C PHE A 33 8.58 -1.07 15.62
N TRP A 34 9.51 -0.23 16.04
CA TRP A 34 10.53 0.36 15.17
C TRP A 34 11.81 -0.47 15.08
N ASN A 35 12.03 -1.37 16.05
CA ASN A 35 13.24 -2.20 16.18
C ASN A 35 12.95 -3.70 16.02
N CYS A 36 11.81 -4.11 15.44
CA CYS A 36 11.57 -5.52 15.14
C CYS A 36 12.57 -6.04 14.09
N PRO A 37 13.46 -6.99 14.44
CA PRO A 37 14.61 -7.35 13.60
C PRO A 37 14.29 -8.19 12.37
N SER A 38 13.05 -8.58 12.10
CA SER A 38 12.72 -9.54 11.04
C SER A 38 11.50 -9.14 10.21
N PHE A 39 11.58 -7.99 9.55
CA PHE A 39 10.70 -7.73 8.44
C PHE A 39 11.26 -8.40 7.18
N GLU A 40 10.84 -9.64 6.91
CA GLU A 40 11.07 -10.24 5.60
C GLU A 40 10.02 -9.70 4.61
N PRO A 41 10.45 -9.12 3.49
CA PRO A 41 9.53 -8.68 2.47
C PRO A 41 8.74 -9.88 1.94
N GLN A 42 7.42 -9.79 1.85
CA GLN A 42 6.54 -10.85 1.32
C GLN A 42 6.78 -11.16 -0.16
N PHE A 43 7.58 -10.37 -0.80
CA PHE A 43 7.99 -10.50 -2.20
C PHE A 43 9.40 -9.94 -2.36
N PRO A 44 10.16 -10.43 -3.34
CA PRO A 44 11.50 -9.94 -3.61
C PRO A 44 11.43 -8.50 -4.11
N ILE A 45 11.41 -7.54 -3.15
CA ILE A 45 11.51 -6.13 -3.50
C ILE A 45 12.92 -5.89 -4.04
N PRO A 46 13.03 -5.13 -5.13
CA PRO A 46 14.33 -4.67 -5.62
C PRO A 46 15.13 -4.04 -4.48
N GLN A 47 16.41 -4.25 -4.49
CA GLN A 47 17.36 -3.78 -3.48
C GLN A 47 17.02 -2.35 -3.04
N ARG A 48 17.31 -2.01 -1.78
CA ARG A 48 16.96 -0.70 -1.17
C ARG A 48 17.44 0.49 -1.99
N ASP A 49 18.50 0.30 -2.76
CA ASP A 49 19.14 1.32 -3.59
C ASP A 49 18.46 1.54 -4.95
N LEU A 50 17.52 0.68 -5.35
CA LEU A 50 16.80 0.84 -6.60
C LEU A 50 15.57 1.74 -6.40
N GLU A 51 15.44 2.72 -7.29
CA GLU A 51 14.24 3.56 -7.35
C GLU A 51 13.03 2.74 -7.74
N LYS A 52 11.95 2.92 -7.00
CA LYS A 52 10.73 2.13 -7.16
C LYS A 52 9.48 2.97 -6.95
N ALA A 53 8.43 2.60 -7.67
CA ALA A 53 7.10 3.19 -7.53
C ALA A 53 6.05 2.12 -7.35
N PHE A 54 5.04 2.43 -6.56
CA PHE A 54 3.97 1.51 -6.21
C PHE A 54 2.62 2.01 -6.70
N PHE A 55 1.84 1.08 -7.24
CA PHE A 55 0.41 1.16 -7.44
C PHE A 55 -0.26 0.08 -6.59
N LEU A 56 -1.45 0.37 -6.06
CA LEU A 56 -2.21 -0.54 -5.20
C LEU A 56 -3.58 -0.83 -5.79
N GLU A 57 -3.88 -2.10 -6.06
CA GLU A 57 -5.23 -2.56 -6.34
C GLU A 57 -5.80 -3.18 -5.06
N THR A 58 -6.76 -2.50 -4.43
CA THR A 58 -7.27 -2.82 -3.08
C THR A 58 -8.71 -3.31 -3.06
N SER A 59 -9.38 -3.36 -4.22
CA SER A 59 -10.76 -3.83 -4.31
C SER A 59 -10.89 -5.37 -4.33
N GLY A 60 -9.75 -6.08 -4.44
CA GLY A 60 -9.73 -7.53 -4.64
C GLY A 60 -10.02 -7.97 -6.07
N ALA A 61 -9.92 -7.05 -7.05
CA ALA A 61 -10.13 -7.37 -8.45
C ALA A 61 -9.11 -8.39 -8.96
N ARG A 62 -9.53 -9.20 -9.95
CA ARG A 62 -8.67 -10.22 -10.57
C ARG A 62 -7.67 -9.64 -11.56
N ASN A 63 -7.91 -8.44 -12.07
CA ASN A 63 -7.03 -7.70 -12.98
C ASN A 63 -7.29 -6.19 -12.85
N VAL A 64 -6.45 -5.39 -13.45
CA VAL A 64 -6.68 -3.95 -13.60
C VAL A 64 -7.46 -3.66 -14.89
N ASN A 65 -8.32 -2.63 -14.87
CA ASN A 65 -9.02 -2.18 -16.05
C ASN A 65 -8.09 -1.38 -17.00
N PHE A 66 -8.58 -1.03 -18.20
CA PHE A 66 -7.76 -0.33 -19.20
C PHE A 66 -7.21 1.03 -18.73
N ARG A 67 -8.00 1.80 -17.97
CA ARG A 67 -7.56 3.09 -17.44
C ARG A 67 -6.45 2.93 -16.42
N GLN A 68 -6.60 1.97 -15.50
CA GLN A 68 -5.60 1.62 -14.51
C GLN A 68 -4.30 1.08 -15.15
N ALA A 69 -4.45 0.23 -16.18
CA ALA A 69 -3.30 -0.26 -16.93
C ALA A 69 -2.56 0.87 -17.64
N CYS A 70 -3.28 1.84 -18.22
CA CYS A 70 -2.69 3.02 -18.84
C CYS A 70 -1.90 3.88 -17.83
N ALA A 71 -2.40 4.03 -16.59
CA ALA A 71 -1.66 4.74 -15.54
C ALA A 71 -0.32 4.07 -15.24
N ILE A 72 -0.32 2.75 -15.02
CA ILE A 72 0.89 1.96 -14.73
C ILE A 72 1.87 2.01 -15.93
N GLU A 73 1.36 1.79 -17.13
CA GLU A 73 2.15 1.80 -18.36
C GLU A 73 2.79 3.16 -18.61
N SER A 74 2.04 4.26 -18.43
CA SER A 74 2.55 5.62 -18.63
C SER A 74 3.72 5.93 -17.70
N LEU A 75 3.65 5.52 -16.44
CA LEU A 75 4.77 5.69 -15.51
C LEU A 75 6.01 4.89 -15.93
N ALA A 76 5.81 3.64 -16.34
CA ALA A 76 6.90 2.77 -16.77
C ALA A 76 7.60 3.29 -18.04
N LEU A 77 6.83 3.80 -19.00
CA LEU A 77 7.35 4.38 -20.24
C LEU A 77 8.13 5.67 -20.00
N MET A 78 7.58 6.56 -19.16
CA MET A 78 8.23 7.85 -18.87
C MET A 78 9.48 7.68 -17.99
N ASN A 79 9.62 6.57 -17.27
CA ASN A 79 10.71 6.34 -16.32
C ASN A 79 11.29 4.93 -16.47
N PRO A 80 12.04 4.64 -17.56
CA PRO A 80 12.49 3.27 -17.88
C PRO A 80 13.45 2.66 -16.85
N HIS A 81 14.10 3.47 -16.03
CA HIS A 81 14.99 3.01 -14.96
C HIS A 81 14.27 2.81 -13.60
N LEU A 82 13.02 3.25 -13.49
CA LEU A 82 12.20 3.09 -12.30
C LEU A 82 11.54 1.70 -12.29
N THR A 83 11.66 0.97 -11.21
CA THR A 83 10.90 -0.27 -11.04
C THR A 83 9.47 0.07 -10.63
N VAL A 84 8.52 -0.20 -11.51
CA VAL A 84 7.08 0.03 -11.27
C VAL A 84 6.46 -1.24 -10.71
N ILE A 85 5.88 -1.16 -9.54
CA ILE A 85 5.36 -2.30 -8.78
C ILE A 85 3.85 -2.15 -8.61
N LEU A 86 3.09 -3.09 -9.16
CA LEU A 86 1.67 -3.24 -8.91
C LEU A 86 1.46 -4.26 -7.80
N LEU A 87 0.93 -3.82 -6.65
CA LEU A 87 0.52 -4.69 -5.57
C LEU A 87 -0.99 -4.93 -5.64
N MET A 88 -1.40 -6.18 -5.68
CA MET A 88 -2.79 -6.59 -5.80
C MET A 88 -3.25 -7.35 -4.56
N SER A 89 -4.40 -6.95 -4.01
CA SER A 89 -5.01 -7.61 -2.85
C SER A 89 -5.91 -8.80 -3.20
N GLY A 90 -6.22 -8.98 -4.48
CA GLY A 90 -7.04 -10.11 -4.97
C GLY A 90 -6.33 -11.46 -4.81
N LYS A 91 -7.10 -12.51 -4.53
CA LYS A 91 -6.55 -13.88 -4.35
C LYS A 91 -6.29 -14.61 -5.67
N ASP A 92 -7.17 -14.39 -6.66
CA ASP A 92 -7.19 -15.12 -7.94
C ASP A 92 -6.91 -14.16 -9.09
N ILE A 93 -5.65 -13.75 -9.23
CA ILE A 93 -5.24 -12.78 -10.25
C ILE A 93 -5.23 -13.44 -11.63
N ASP A 94 -5.91 -12.78 -12.59
CA ASP A 94 -5.95 -13.21 -13.99
C ASP A 94 -4.83 -12.54 -14.79
N LEU A 95 -3.66 -13.16 -14.78
CA LEU A 95 -2.48 -12.69 -15.54
C LEU A 95 -2.66 -12.85 -17.06
N GLU A 96 -3.69 -13.59 -17.50
CA GLU A 96 -3.97 -13.83 -18.92
C GLU A 96 -4.92 -12.79 -19.53
N SER A 97 -5.53 -11.93 -18.73
CA SER A 97 -6.32 -10.81 -19.24
C SER A 97 -5.49 -9.88 -20.12
N THR A 98 -6.14 -9.18 -21.03
CA THR A 98 -5.48 -8.29 -22.02
C THR A 98 -4.61 -7.23 -21.32
N THR A 99 -5.12 -6.60 -20.28
CA THR A 99 -4.41 -5.55 -19.55
C THR A 99 -3.17 -6.10 -18.83
N MET A 100 -3.30 -7.23 -18.14
CA MET A 100 -2.18 -7.84 -17.43
C MET A 100 -1.10 -8.37 -18.37
N LYS A 101 -1.48 -8.98 -19.50
CA LYS A 101 -0.54 -9.36 -20.56
C LYS A 101 0.22 -8.17 -21.12
N THR A 102 -0.46 -7.04 -21.31
CA THR A 102 0.19 -5.82 -21.81
C THR A 102 1.22 -5.31 -20.81
N LEU A 103 0.86 -5.18 -19.55
CA LEU A 103 1.77 -4.71 -18.50
C LEU A 103 3.00 -5.61 -18.34
N ARG A 104 2.84 -6.92 -18.45
CA ARG A 104 3.95 -7.89 -18.34
C ARG A 104 4.98 -7.84 -19.49
N LYS A 105 4.70 -7.09 -20.57
CA LYS A 105 5.69 -6.86 -21.64
C LYS A 105 6.78 -5.87 -21.25
N TYR A 106 6.57 -5.08 -20.20
CA TYR A 106 7.53 -4.08 -19.75
C TYR A 106 8.46 -4.69 -18.71
N ASP A 107 9.76 -4.68 -18.96
CA ASP A 107 10.77 -5.27 -18.07
C ASP A 107 10.82 -4.59 -16.69
N ASN A 108 10.48 -3.31 -16.64
CA ASN A 108 10.47 -2.52 -15.43
C ASN A 108 9.13 -2.56 -14.67
N ILE A 109 8.10 -3.32 -15.14
CA ILE A 109 6.86 -3.54 -14.41
C ILE A 109 6.91 -4.89 -13.68
N LYS A 110 6.59 -4.88 -12.40
CA LYS A 110 6.49 -6.07 -11.54
C LYS A 110 5.11 -6.13 -10.89
N ILE A 111 4.47 -7.29 -10.95
CA ILE A 111 3.13 -7.51 -10.41
C ILE A 111 3.22 -8.54 -9.28
N TYR A 112 2.73 -8.16 -8.10
CA TYR A 112 2.73 -9.03 -6.93
C TYR A 112 1.35 -9.09 -6.28
N VAL A 113 1.02 -10.26 -5.74
CA VAL A 113 -0.14 -10.46 -4.88
C VAL A 113 0.29 -10.33 -3.43
N ILE A 114 -0.41 -9.50 -2.67
CA ILE A 114 -0.17 -9.35 -1.24
C ILE A 114 -1.26 -10.06 -0.43
N LYS A 115 -0.85 -10.79 0.59
CA LYS A 115 -1.74 -11.30 1.63
C LYS A 115 -1.90 -10.21 2.68
N LEU A 116 -3.07 -9.58 2.74
CA LEU A 116 -3.29 -8.42 3.60
C LEU A 116 -2.93 -8.68 5.07
N GLY A 117 -3.39 -9.80 5.65
CA GLY A 117 -3.05 -10.13 7.03
C GLY A 117 -1.55 -10.13 7.28
N ASP A 118 -0.79 -10.83 6.42
CA ASP A 118 0.67 -10.90 6.52
C ASP A 118 1.34 -9.54 6.24
N TYR A 119 0.70 -8.69 5.43
CA TYR A 119 1.23 -7.36 5.10
C TYR A 119 1.18 -6.38 6.27
N PHE A 120 0.17 -6.51 7.14
CA PHE A 120 -0.02 -5.66 8.31
C PHE A 120 0.65 -6.17 9.59
N ILE A 121 0.96 -7.48 9.69
CA ILE A 121 1.63 -8.06 10.86
C ILE A 121 2.98 -7.35 11.10
N HIS A 122 3.30 -7.12 12.36
CA HIS A 122 4.52 -6.45 12.82
C HIS A 122 4.70 -5.03 12.26
N THR A 123 3.59 -4.33 12.01
CA THR A 123 3.59 -2.94 11.58
C THR A 123 2.82 -2.06 12.56
N PRO A 124 3.02 -0.73 12.53
CA PRO A 124 2.22 0.17 13.37
C PRO A 124 0.71 0.11 13.12
N LEU A 125 0.27 -0.40 11.94
CA LEU A 125 -1.14 -0.56 11.56
C LEU A 125 -1.71 -1.96 11.80
N GLU A 126 -0.97 -2.87 12.44
CA GLU A 126 -1.47 -4.22 12.75
C GLU A 126 -2.78 -4.18 13.53
N GLN A 127 -2.81 -3.43 14.63
CA GLN A 127 -4.02 -3.29 15.45
C GLN A 127 -5.16 -2.63 14.68
N TRP A 128 -4.87 -1.63 13.88
CA TRP A 128 -5.87 -1.01 13.01
C TRP A 128 -6.49 -2.03 12.06
N TYR A 129 -5.68 -2.84 11.40
CA TYR A 129 -6.15 -3.82 10.43
C TYR A 129 -7.02 -4.91 11.07
N PHE A 130 -6.56 -5.51 12.18
CA PHE A 130 -7.23 -6.66 12.78
C PHE A 130 -8.37 -6.29 13.75
N CYS A 131 -8.27 -5.16 14.43
CA CYS A 131 -9.16 -4.82 15.55
C CYS A 131 -10.11 -3.65 15.28
N SER A 132 -9.88 -2.83 14.25
CA SER A 132 -10.79 -1.73 13.96
C SER A 132 -11.95 -2.15 13.06
N THR A 133 -12.86 -1.21 12.81
CA THR A 133 -14.06 -1.41 12.00
C THR A 133 -13.89 -0.93 10.55
N TRP A 134 -12.65 -0.79 10.07
CA TRP A 134 -12.33 -0.24 8.76
C TRP A 134 -13.04 -0.96 7.60
N ASN A 135 -13.28 -2.27 7.73
CA ASN A 135 -13.87 -3.14 6.71
C ASN A 135 -15.41 -3.20 6.77
N TYR A 136 -16.05 -2.41 7.62
CA TYR A 136 -17.50 -2.29 7.67
C TYR A 136 -17.97 -1.07 6.87
N GLY A 137 -18.99 -1.28 6.02
CA GLY A 137 -19.62 -0.20 5.26
C GLY A 137 -19.01 0.05 3.88
N PRO A 138 -19.48 1.12 3.21
CA PRO A 138 -19.23 1.33 1.78
C PRO A 138 -17.80 1.81 1.45
N TYR A 139 -17.05 2.27 2.43
CA TYR A 139 -15.72 2.88 2.23
C TYR A 139 -14.55 1.95 2.56
N ALA A 140 -14.81 0.65 2.79
CA ALA A 140 -13.77 -0.33 3.16
C ALA A 140 -12.58 -0.34 2.18
N VAL A 141 -12.83 -0.29 0.88
CA VAL A 141 -11.78 -0.26 -0.16
C VAL A 141 -10.94 1.02 -0.07
N SER A 142 -11.59 2.17 0.12
CA SER A 142 -10.88 3.46 0.25
C SER A 142 -10.03 3.49 1.52
N HIS A 143 -10.57 3.08 2.67
CA HIS A 143 -9.84 3.01 3.93
C HIS A 143 -8.63 2.07 3.85
N LEU A 144 -8.79 0.92 3.18
CA LEU A 144 -7.68 0.01 2.95
C LEU A 144 -6.61 0.62 2.04
N SER A 145 -7.03 1.33 0.98
CA SER A 145 -6.12 2.04 0.08
C SER A 145 -5.31 3.10 0.84
N ASP A 146 -5.98 3.90 1.67
CA ASP A 146 -5.31 4.94 2.47
C ASP A 146 -4.29 4.35 3.44
N ALA A 147 -4.64 3.29 4.16
CA ALA A 147 -3.71 2.61 5.05
C ALA A 147 -2.52 2.00 4.29
N LEU A 148 -2.78 1.32 3.17
CA LEU A 148 -1.75 0.62 2.42
C LEU A 148 -0.77 1.58 1.72
N ARG A 149 -1.21 2.74 1.19
CA ARG A 149 -0.30 3.70 0.54
C ARG A 149 0.77 4.20 1.51
N PHE A 150 0.36 4.59 2.73
CA PHE A 150 1.31 5.01 3.75
C PHE A 150 2.17 3.86 4.26
N LEU A 151 1.55 2.70 4.55
CA LEU A 151 2.27 1.53 5.04
C LEU A 151 3.31 1.02 4.02
N THR A 152 2.99 1.05 2.73
CA THR A 152 3.91 0.62 1.67
C THR A 152 5.16 1.50 1.63
N LEU A 153 4.99 2.83 1.63
CA LEU A 153 6.15 3.72 1.63
C LEU A 153 6.87 3.75 2.99
N TYR A 154 6.17 3.49 4.09
CA TYR A 154 6.81 3.25 5.38
C TYR A 154 7.75 2.04 5.36
N LYS A 155 7.33 0.95 4.71
CA LYS A 155 8.12 -0.28 4.60
C LYS A 155 9.30 -0.16 3.63
N TYR A 156 9.12 0.56 2.53
CA TYR A 156 10.00 0.43 1.36
C TYR A 156 10.56 1.75 0.84
N GLY A 157 9.98 2.89 1.22
CA GLY A 157 10.25 4.16 0.56
C GLY A 157 9.85 4.17 -0.91
N GLY A 158 10.16 5.23 -1.64
CA GLY A 158 9.90 5.35 -3.07
C GLY A 158 8.66 6.17 -3.39
N TYR A 159 8.12 5.99 -4.60
CA TYR A 159 6.95 6.70 -5.11
C TYR A 159 5.68 5.88 -4.87
N TYR A 160 4.58 6.58 -4.66
CA TYR A 160 3.24 6.04 -4.72
C TYR A 160 2.39 6.88 -5.67
N PHE A 161 1.60 6.20 -6.49
CA PHE A 161 0.63 6.83 -7.36
C PHE A 161 -0.70 6.07 -7.33
N ASP A 162 -1.81 6.83 -7.32
CA ASP A 162 -3.14 6.24 -7.51
C ASP A 162 -3.31 5.72 -8.95
N LEU A 163 -4.12 4.68 -9.11
CA LEU A 163 -4.35 3.99 -10.38
C LEU A 163 -5.11 4.83 -11.44
N ASP A 164 -5.39 6.08 -11.15
CA ASP A 164 -6.03 7.02 -12.08
C ASP A 164 -5.09 8.18 -12.50
N ILE A 165 -3.82 8.15 -12.07
CA ILE A 165 -2.81 9.15 -12.41
C ILE A 165 -2.02 8.69 -13.63
N ILE A 166 -2.07 9.46 -14.72
CA ILE A 166 -1.34 9.22 -15.96
C ILE A 166 -0.12 10.14 -16.03
N MET A 167 1.06 9.54 -16.19
CA MET A 167 2.31 10.28 -16.31
C MET A 167 2.51 10.79 -17.75
N ILE A 168 2.81 12.07 -17.86
CA ILE A 168 3.12 12.74 -19.13
C ILE A 168 4.58 13.20 -19.22
N GLN A 169 5.34 13.05 -18.15
CA GLN A 169 6.77 13.40 -18.07
C GLN A 169 7.46 12.56 -16.98
N PRO A 170 8.81 12.45 -17.01
CA PRO A 170 9.57 11.77 -15.98
C PRO A 170 9.38 12.39 -14.58
N VAL A 171 9.38 11.54 -13.54
CA VAL A 171 9.14 11.99 -12.15
C VAL A 171 10.33 11.75 -11.22
N THR A 172 11.36 11.04 -11.66
CA THR A 172 12.48 10.60 -10.81
C THR A 172 13.36 11.74 -10.26
N HIS A 173 13.19 12.96 -10.79
CA HIS A 173 13.85 14.14 -10.25
C HIS A 173 13.12 14.80 -9.07
N TYR A 174 11.87 14.40 -8.78
CA TYR A 174 11.13 14.86 -7.61
C TYR A 174 11.31 13.89 -6.46
N ARG A 175 11.80 14.39 -5.33
CA ARG A 175 12.06 13.59 -4.12
C ARG A 175 11.36 14.23 -2.92
N ASN A 176 10.89 13.38 -1.97
CA ASN A 176 10.25 13.79 -0.73
C ASN A 176 9.18 14.87 -0.95
N PHE A 177 8.21 14.58 -1.80
CA PHE A 177 7.09 15.43 -2.14
C PHE A 177 5.75 14.77 -1.86
N ILE A 178 4.73 15.59 -1.76
CA ILE A 178 3.31 15.16 -1.81
C ILE A 178 2.59 16.03 -2.82
N GLY A 179 1.69 15.43 -3.61
CA GLY A 179 0.88 16.14 -4.59
C GLY A 179 -0.05 17.16 -3.90
N ALA A 180 -0.33 18.24 -4.58
CA ALA A 180 -1.37 19.19 -4.18
C ALA A 180 -2.60 19.01 -5.06
N GLU A 181 -3.77 18.90 -4.44
CA GLU A 181 -5.04 18.89 -5.17
C GLU A 181 -5.45 20.30 -5.58
N ASN A 182 -5.14 21.27 -4.70
CA ASN A 182 -5.32 22.69 -4.93
C ASN A 182 -4.40 23.50 -4.00
N GLU A 183 -4.52 24.82 -4.00
CA GLU A 183 -3.67 25.70 -3.21
C GLU A 183 -3.71 25.47 -1.68
N ASN A 184 -4.77 24.84 -1.18
CA ASN A 184 -5.00 24.66 0.26
C ASN A 184 -4.97 23.18 0.69
N ASN A 185 -5.02 22.21 -0.24
CA ASN A 185 -5.16 20.81 0.08
C ASN A 185 -4.07 19.96 -0.58
N LEU A 186 -3.46 19.11 0.22
CA LEU A 186 -2.58 18.05 -0.25
C LEU A 186 -3.39 16.79 -0.56
N ALA A 187 -2.96 16.05 -1.58
CA ALA A 187 -3.57 14.79 -1.97
C ALA A 187 -2.55 13.66 -1.96
N ALA A 188 -2.80 12.64 -1.16
CA ALA A 188 -1.93 11.47 -1.07
C ALA A 188 -2.07 10.50 -2.27
N GLY A 189 -2.58 10.98 -3.41
CA GLY A 189 -2.67 10.22 -4.65
C GLY A 189 -1.36 10.15 -5.42
N ALA A 190 -0.43 11.09 -5.18
CA ALA A 190 0.91 11.11 -5.76
C ALA A 190 1.91 11.66 -4.74
N PHE A 191 2.84 10.84 -4.28
CA PHE A 191 3.88 11.29 -3.34
C PHE A 191 5.11 10.38 -3.37
N HIS A 192 6.22 10.93 -2.90
CA HIS A 192 7.47 10.21 -2.71
C HIS A 192 8.03 10.48 -1.33
N VAL A 193 8.56 9.45 -0.70
CA VAL A 193 9.40 9.57 0.51
C VAL A 193 10.58 8.61 0.42
N ASP A 194 11.73 9.07 0.88
CA ASP A 194 12.88 8.20 1.03
C ASP A 194 12.62 7.14 2.11
N TYR A 195 13.28 6.00 2.01
CA TYR A 195 13.18 4.96 3.02
C TYR A 195 13.56 5.49 4.40
N LEU A 196 12.76 5.19 5.42
CA LEU A 196 12.90 5.69 6.79
C LEU A 196 12.72 7.21 6.96
N HIS A 197 12.15 7.91 5.98
CA HIS A 197 11.91 9.35 6.13
C HIS A 197 10.94 9.63 7.30
N PRO A 198 11.24 10.61 8.18
CA PRO A 198 10.41 10.85 9.38
C PRO A 198 8.94 11.16 9.09
N VAL A 199 8.65 11.83 7.97
CA VAL A 199 7.28 12.20 7.60
C VAL A 199 6.39 10.97 7.38
N ILE A 200 6.88 9.91 6.74
CA ILE A 200 6.05 8.72 6.52
C ILE A 200 5.77 7.98 7.83
N ARG A 201 6.72 8.00 8.75
CA ARG A 201 6.53 7.47 10.10
C ARG A 201 5.40 8.22 10.81
N MET A 202 5.50 9.56 10.84
CA MET A 202 4.47 10.41 11.44
C MET A 202 3.09 10.18 10.81
N ALA A 203 3.02 10.07 9.47
CA ALA A 203 1.76 9.82 8.76
C ALA A 203 1.11 8.49 9.16
N VAL A 204 1.90 7.42 9.29
CA VAL A 204 1.40 6.10 9.73
C VAL A 204 0.95 6.12 11.19
N GLU A 205 1.70 6.78 12.07
CA GLU A 205 1.33 6.95 13.48
C GLU A 205 0.05 7.78 13.63
N GLU A 206 -0.03 8.92 12.94
CA GLU A 206 -1.22 9.77 12.92
C GLU A 206 -2.45 9.02 12.39
N PHE A 207 -2.30 8.28 11.29
CA PHE A 207 -3.38 7.45 10.76
C PHE A 207 -3.87 6.43 11.79
N ARG A 208 -2.97 5.73 12.48
CA ARG A 208 -3.33 4.78 13.55
C ARG A 208 -4.10 5.46 14.68
N ASP A 209 -3.65 6.61 15.15
CA ASP A 209 -4.13 7.24 16.36
C ASP A 209 -5.41 8.07 16.13
N THR A 210 -5.57 8.63 14.95
CA THR A 210 -6.69 9.52 14.62
C THR A 210 -7.78 8.86 13.78
N TYR A 211 -7.52 7.69 13.17
CA TYR A 211 -8.53 7.00 12.37
C TYR A 211 -9.83 6.81 13.15
N ARG A 212 -10.90 7.32 12.59
CA ARG A 212 -12.28 7.16 13.11
C ARG A 212 -13.17 6.73 11.97
N TYR A 213 -13.84 5.60 12.15
CA TYR A 213 -14.89 5.21 11.23
C TYR A 213 -16.11 6.13 11.43
N VAL A 214 -16.36 6.99 10.48
CA VAL A 214 -17.56 7.83 10.45
C VAL A 214 -18.64 7.03 9.71
N ARG A 215 -19.78 6.81 10.39
CA ARG A 215 -20.95 6.12 9.83
C ARG A 215 -21.76 7.05 8.94
#